data_c0c3874270e31311ba52b32bf6cea2ad
#
_entry.id   c0c3874270e31311ba52b32bf6cea2ad
#
_cell.length_a   1.000
_cell.length_b   1.000
_cell.length_c   1.000
_cell.angle_alpha   90.00
_cell.angle_beta   90.00
_cell.angle_gamma   90.00
#
_symmetry.space_group_name_H-M   'P 1'
#
loop_
_entity.id
_entity.type
_entity.pdbx_description
1 polymer ?
#
loop_
_entity_poly.entity_id
_entity_poly.type
_entity_poly.pdbx_seq_one_letter_code
_entity_poly.pdbx_strand_id
1 'polypeptide(L)'
;MARKSIMQRFARWHIWLGWLAGFPILMWTVTGLFMAARPIEEVRGEDLRKPVPPIETAGLIVPSGLGPVKDMALAGQADGPVWIVTLKDGGRYRYSTRDGSVIAPVTKDEAQAIALAAYAGTEKLERVTYFPADSAPGDLRRPVDSWQAHFADGTNLYIADTTGEVLAMRTSFWRA
;
A
#
# COMPACT_ATOMS: atom_id res chain seq x y z
N MET A 1 -39.82 44.52 32.23
CA MET A 1 -39.77 44.17 30.79
C MET A 1 -38.38 43.69 30.27
N ALA A 2 -37.25 43.98 30.97
CA ALA A 2 -35.89 43.59 30.53
C ALA A 2 -35.61 42.07 30.50
N ARG A 3 -36.22 41.27 31.39
CA ARG A 3 -35.96 39.83 31.50
C ARG A 3 -36.38 38.98 30.29
N LYS A 4 -37.49 39.37 29.60
CA LYS A 4 -37.94 38.69 28.39
C LYS A 4 -36.96 38.90 27.20
N SER A 5 -36.31 40.04 27.09
CA SER A 5 -35.37 40.35 26.00
C SER A 5 -34.08 39.55 26.13
N ILE A 6 -33.59 39.29 27.38
CA ILE A 6 -32.38 38.50 27.65
C ILE A 6 -32.62 37.02 27.28
N MET A 7 -33.75 36.43 27.73
CA MET A 7 -34.10 35.06 27.37
C MET A 7 -34.25 34.86 25.84
N GLN A 8 -34.83 35.83 25.13
CA GLN A 8 -34.94 35.76 23.68
C GLN A 8 -33.57 35.86 22.97
N ARG A 9 -32.61 36.59 23.54
CA ARG A 9 -31.23 36.59 23.04
C ARG A 9 -30.55 35.26 23.25
N PHE A 10 -30.64 34.69 24.46
CA PHE A 10 -30.09 33.36 24.74
C PHE A 10 -30.70 32.26 23.87
N ALA A 11 -32.00 32.30 23.65
CA ALA A 11 -32.68 31.34 22.75
C ALA A 11 -32.16 31.45 21.31
N ARG A 12 -31.95 32.68 20.78
CA ARG A 12 -31.36 32.87 19.46
C ARG A 12 -29.93 32.37 19.40
N TRP A 13 -29.10 32.70 20.39
CA TRP A 13 -27.72 32.21 20.46
C TRP A 13 -27.66 30.68 20.51
N HIS A 14 -28.56 30.07 21.28
CA HIS A 14 -28.63 28.62 21.36
C HIS A 14 -28.99 27.98 20.01
N ILE A 15 -29.94 28.55 19.29
CA ILE A 15 -30.32 28.08 17.95
C ILE A 15 -29.14 28.24 16.97
N TRP A 16 -28.44 29.39 16.99
CA TRP A 16 -27.28 29.61 16.13
C TRP A 16 -26.12 28.66 16.45
N LEU A 17 -25.85 28.45 17.72
CA LEU A 17 -24.85 27.46 18.15
C LEU A 17 -25.25 26.03 17.74
N GLY A 18 -26.55 25.72 17.84
CA GLY A 18 -27.09 24.44 17.35
C GLY A 18 -26.82 24.21 15.87
N TRP A 19 -27.05 25.22 15.02
CA TRP A 19 -26.76 25.16 13.60
C TRP A 19 -25.26 25.11 13.32
N LEU A 20 -24.46 25.88 14.03
CA LEU A 20 -23.00 25.91 13.89
C LEU A 20 -22.37 24.55 14.20
N ALA A 21 -22.89 23.84 15.21
CA ALA A 21 -22.42 22.50 15.57
C ALA A 21 -23.10 21.41 14.74
N GLY A 22 -24.40 21.53 14.48
CA GLY A 22 -25.21 20.53 13.80
C GLY A 22 -24.82 20.32 12.34
N PHE A 23 -24.49 21.38 11.62
CA PHE A 23 -24.09 21.28 10.22
C PHE A 23 -22.78 20.48 10.02
N PRO A 24 -21.67 20.76 10.75
CA PRO A 24 -20.47 19.94 10.68
C PRO A 24 -20.68 18.48 11.11
N ILE A 25 -21.50 18.24 12.15
CA ILE A 25 -21.82 16.89 12.60
C ILE A 25 -22.59 16.14 11.53
N LEU A 26 -23.60 16.77 10.92
CA LEU A 26 -24.36 16.16 9.83
C LEU A 26 -23.46 15.83 8.64
N MET A 27 -22.63 16.79 8.23
CA MET A 27 -21.68 16.58 7.14
C MET A 27 -20.73 15.41 7.44
N TRP A 28 -20.18 15.36 8.65
CA TRP A 28 -19.29 14.28 9.06
C TRP A 28 -20.00 12.92 9.12
N THR A 29 -21.24 12.89 9.61
CA THR A 29 -22.05 11.67 9.63
C THR A 29 -22.33 11.16 8.22
N VAL A 30 -22.71 12.04 7.29
CA VAL A 30 -22.98 11.67 5.89
C VAL A 30 -21.70 11.17 5.20
N THR A 31 -20.58 11.86 5.36
CA THR A 31 -19.30 11.42 4.77
C THR A 31 -18.79 10.13 5.41
N GLY A 32 -18.93 9.98 6.73
CA GLY A 32 -18.57 8.75 7.44
C GLY A 32 -19.44 7.56 7.01
N LEU A 33 -20.73 7.77 6.82
CA LEU A 33 -21.63 6.74 6.30
C LEU A 33 -21.28 6.33 4.86
N PHE A 34 -20.94 7.30 4.02
CA PHE A 34 -20.47 7.03 2.64
C PHE A 34 -19.17 6.20 2.63
N MET A 35 -18.21 6.52 3.52
CA MET A 35 -16.99 5.74 3.67
C MET A 35 -17.26 4.33 4.22
N ALA A 36 -18.15 4.21 5.21
CA ALA A 36 -18.49 2.94 5.83
C ALA A 36 -19.32 2.00 4.91
N ALA A 37 -19.97 2.55 3.89
CA ALA A 37 -20.74 1.78 2.92
C ALA A 37 -19.87 1.04 1.89
N ARG A 38 -18.56 1.36 1.83
CA ARG A 38 -17.62 0.69 0.92
C ARG A 38 -16.81 -0.36 1.67
N PRO A 39 -16.71 -1.60 1.13
CA PRO A 39 -15.81 -2.61 1.68
C PRO A 39 -14.36 -2.11 1.73
N ILE A 40 -13.67 -2.34 2.83
CA ILE A 40 -12.28 -1.87 3.02
C ILE A 40 -11.34 -2.52 2.00
N GLU A 41 -11.65 -3.71 1.55
CA GLU A 41 -10.91 -4.48 0.54
C GLU A 41 -10.90 -3.75 -0.80
N GLU A 42 -12.06 -3.22 -1.24
CA GLU A 42 -12.19 -2.42 -2.47
C GLU A 42 -11.39 -1.11 -2.37
N VAL A 43 -11.47 -0.43 -1.22
CA VAL A 43 -10.72 0.81 -0.98
C VAL A 43 -9.22 0.58 -1.01
N ARG A 44 -8.75 -0.55 -0.49
CA ARG A 44 -7.33 -0.92 -0.48
C ARG A 44 -6.85 -1.57 -1.77
N GLY A 45 -7.76 -1.95 -2.67
CA GLY A 45 -7.43 -2.67 -3.89
C GLY A 45 -6.98 -4.11 -3.61
N GLU A 46 -7.40 -4.70 -2.49
CA GLU A 46 -7.05 -6.08 -2.13
C GLU A 46 -7.76 -7.08 -3.06
N ASP A 47 -8.92 -6.74 -3.56
CA ASP A 47 -9.69 -7.47 -4.58
C ASP A 47 -8.96 -7.55 -5.93
N LEU A 48 -8.09 -6.59 -6.23
CA LEU A 48 -7.25 -6.56 -7.43
C LEU A 48 -5.90 -7.29 -7.23
N ARG A 49 -5.66 -7.86 -6.05
CA ARG A 49 -4.43 -8.60 -5.75
C ARG A 49 -4.67 -10.09 -5.86
N LYS A 50 -3.91 -10.76 -6.73
CA LYS A 50 -3.93 -12.23 -6.78
C LYS A 50 -3.40 -12.84 -5.49
N PRO A 51 -4.01 -13.92 -5.00
CA PRO A 51 -3.49 -14.65 -3.86
C PRO A 51 -2.10 -15.21 -4.18
N VAL A 52 -1.19 -15.13 -3.21
CA VAL A 52 0.13 -15.74 -3.33
C VAL A 52 -0.04 -17.25 -3.18
N PRO A 53 0.50 -18.06 -4.11
CA PRO A 53 0.42 -19.51 -4.00
C PRO A 53 1.16 -20.02 -2.75
N PRO A 54 0.76 -21.19 -2.20
CA PRO A 54 1.48 -21.79 -1.09
C PRO A 54 2.95 -22.05 -1.45
N ILE A 55 3.83 -21.85 -0.49
CA ILE A 55 5.26 -22.05 -0.68
C ILE A 55 5.63 -23.46 -0.22
N GLU A 56 6.23 -24.26 -1.09
CA GLU A 56 6.84 -25.52 -0.72
C GLU A 56 8.19 -25.26 -0.02
N THR A 57 8.37 -25.81 1.18
CA THR A 57 9.55 -25.54 2.01
C THR A 57 10.60 -26.65 1.93
N ALA A 58 10.33 -27.71 1.19
CA ALA A 58 11.28 -28.81 1.04
C ALA A 58 12.51 -28.42 0.20
N GLY A 59 13.70 -28.71 0.68
CA GLY A 59 14.95 -28.48 -0.04
C GLY A 59 15.42 -27.03 -0.14
N LEU A 60 14.85 -26.14 0.65
CA LEU A 60 15.28 -24.71 0.67
C LEU A 60 16.62 -24.57 1.36
N ILE A 61 17.54 -23.84 0.73
CA ILE A 61 18.83 -23.49 1.31
C ILE A 61 18.70 -22.14 2.01
N VAL A 62 19.08 -22.12 3.29
CA VAL A 62 19.13 -20.90 4.09
C VAL A 62 20.41 -20.14 3.77
N PRO A 63 20.36 -18.84 3.46
CA PRO A 63 21.56 -18.06 3.20
C PRO A 63 22.47 -18.00 4.42
N SER A 64 23.78 -18.07 4.19
CA SER A 64 24.82 -18.08 5.22
C SER A 64 25.83 -16.95 4.97
N GLY A 65 26.68 -16.65 5.97
CA GLY A 65 27.66 -15.58 5.86
C GLY A 65 27.06 -14.17 5.90
N LEU A 66 25.85 -14.04 6.38
CA LEU A 66 25.15 -12.77 6.51
C LEU A 66 25.75 -11.93 7.65
N GLY A 67 25.65 -10.60 7.53
CA GLY A 67 25.87 -9.70 8.65
C GLY A 67 24.83 -9.90 9.77
N PRO A 68 24.81 -9.04 10.80
CA PRO A 68 23.80 -9.14 11.86
C PRO A 68 22.37 -9.03 11.32
N VAL A 69 21.65 -10.13 11.31
CA VAL A 69 20.27 -10.22 10.83
C VAL A 69 19.32 -9.72 11.90
N LYS A 70 18.34 -8.91 11.51
CA LYS A 70 17.21 -8.47 12.32
C LYS A 70 16.01 -9.39 12.12
N ASP A 71 15.71 -9.71 10.87
CA ASP A 71 14.56 -10.52 10.48
C ASP A 71 14.86 -11.25 9.17
N MET A 72 14.29 -12.45 9.02
CA MET A 72 14.36 -13.23 7.79
C MET A 72 13.02 -13.90 7.55
N ALA A 73 12.44 -13.66 6.37
CA ALA A 73 11.16 -14.19 5.97
C ALA A 73 11.25 -14.92 4.62
N LEU A 74 10.47 -15.96 4.45
CA LEU A 74 10.28 -16.62 3.16
C LEU A 74 9.12 -15.97 2.42
N ALA A 75 9.35 -15.51 1.19
CA ALA A 75 8.37 -14.87 0.34
C ALA A 75 8.21 -15.62 -0.98
N GLY A 76 6.95 -15.80 -1.43
CA GLY A 76 6.66 -16.32 -2.77
C GLY A 76 6.78 -15.21 -3.80
N GLN A 77 7.56 -15.46 -4.86
CA GLN A 77 7.66 -14.59 -6.04
C GLN A 77 7.31 -15.37 -7.30
N ALA A 78 7.20 -14.68 -8.44
CA ALA A 78 6.79 -15.32 -9.70
C ALA A 78 7.70 -16.49 -10.11
N ASP A 79 8.99 -16.37 -9.86
CA ASP A 79 10.01 -17.38 -10.22
C ASP A 79 10.29 -18.40 -9.12
N GLY A 80 9.53 -18.37 -8.03
CA GLY A 80 9.67 -19.26 -6.88
C GLY A 80 9.89 -18.52 -5.56
N PRO A 81 10.09 -19.27 -4.46
CA PRO A 81 10.31 -18.68 -3.16
C PRO A 81 11.71 -18.04 -3.06
N VAL A 82 11.78 -16.95 -2.31
CA VAL A 82 13.03 -16.25 -1.98
C VAL A 82 13.08 -15.92 -0.49
N TRP A 83 14.28 -15.83 0.06
CA TRP A 83 14.47 -15.28 1.39
C TRP A 83 14.56 -13.76 1.32
N ILE A 84 13.74 -13.07 2.10
CA ILE A 84 13.87 -11.63 2.36
C ILE A 84 14.59 -11.47 3.69
N VAL A 85 15.78 -10.94 3.64
CA VAL A 85 16.62 -10.72 4.83
C VAL A 85 16.67 -9.23 5.15
N THR A 86 16.32 -8.87 6.36
CA THR A 86 16.47 -7.53 6.92
C THR A 86 17.67 -7.53 7.86
N LEU A 87 18.68 -6.74 7.56
CA LEU A 87 19.85 -6.58 8.43
C LEU A 87 19.59 -5.56 9.54
N LYS A 88 20.42 -5.57 10.57
CA LYS A 88 20.31 -4.62 11.69
C LYS A 88 20.56 -3.15 11.31
N ASP A 89 21.32 -2.92 10.24
CA ASP A 89 21.55 -1.59 9.67
C ASP A 89 20.34 -1.05 8.87
N GLY A 90 19.31 -1.87 8.70
CA GLY A 90 18.08 -1.53 7.96
C GLY A 90 18.10 -1.96 6.50
N GLY A 91 19.20 -2.46 5.98
CA GLY A 91 19.30 -3.01 4.62
C GLY A 91 18.38 -4.21 4.45
N ARG A 92 17.66 -4.26 3.32
CA ARG A 92 16.77 -5.37 2.98
C ARG A 92 17.16 -5.93 1.62
N TYR A 93 17.39 -7.23 1.58
CA TYR A 93 17.88 -7.94 0.40
C TYR A 93 17.13 -9.23 0.20
N ARG A 94 17.08 -9.71 -1.04
CA ARG A 94 16.54 -11.02 -1.37
C ARG A 94 17.66 -12.00 -1.69
N TYR A 95 17.44 -13.23 -1.24
CA TYR A 95 18.38 -14.35 -1.44
C TYR A 95 17.67 -15.53 -2.07
N SER A 96 18.39 -16.23 -2.93
CA SER A 96 17.92 -17.45 -3.58
C SER A 96 17.74 -18.57 -2.57
N THR A 97 16.61 -19.26 -2.65
CA THR A 97 16.34 -20.46 -1.86
C THR A 97 17.04 -21.70 -2.42
N ARG A 98 17.61 -21.61 -3.63
CA ARG A 98 18.28 -22.74 -4.31
C ARG A 98 19.73 -22.90 -3.89
N ASP A 99 20.41 -21.79 -3.63
CA ASP A 99 21.85 -21.78 -3.35
C ASP A 99 22.27 -20.80 -2.23
N GLY A 100 21.32 -20.02 -1.69
CA GLY A 100 21.59 -19.03 -0.65
C GLY A 100 22.30 -17.75 -1.15
N SER A 101 22.50 -17.57 -2.45
CA SER A 101 23.15 -16.39 -3.01
C SER A 101 22.25 -15.15 -2.97
N VAL A 102 22.86 -13.95 -2.92
CA VAL A 102 22.11 -12.70 -3.04
C VAL A 102 21.59 -12.55 -4.47
N ILE A 103 20.34 -12.15 -4.59
CA ILE A 103 19.71 -11.85 -5.88
C ILE A 103 19.86 -10.35 -6.13
N ALA A 104 20.22 -9.98 -7.37
CA ALA A 104 20.35 -8.58 -7.79
C ALA A 104 19.04 -7.80 -7.61
N PRO A 105 19.10 -6.45 -7.54
CA PRO A 105 17.91 -5.60 -7.57
C PRO A 105 17.02 -5.89 -8.77
N VAL A 106 15.75 -5.57 -8.62
CA VAL A 106 14.70 -5.84 -9.62
C VAL A 106 14.95 -5.05 -10.89
N THR A 107 15.00 -5.73 -12.03
CA THR A 107 15.05 -5.08 -13.33
C THR A 107 13.67 -4.59 -13.76
N LYS A 108 13.60 -3.73 -14.78
CA LYS A 108 12.31 -3.27 -15.35
C LYS A 108 11.44 -4.41 -15.83
N ASP A 109 12.04 -5.39 -16.52
CA ASP A 109 11.31 -6.53 -17.09
C ASP A 109 10.80 -7.45 -15.97
N GLU A 110 11.58 -7.64 -14.92
CA GLU A 110 11.18 -8.38 -13.73
C GLU A 110 10.05 -7.65 -12.98
N ALA A 111 10.14 -6.32 -12.81
CA ALA A 111 9.08 -5.51 -12.22
C ALA A 111 7.77 -5.61 -13.02
N GLN A 112 7.86 -5.64 -14.34
CA GLN A 112 6.72 -5.88 -15.22
C GLN A 112 6.12 -7.26 -14.98
N ALA A 113 6.93 -8.31 -14.92
CA ALA A 113 6.47 -9.67 -14.67
C ALA A 113 5.81 -9.81 -13.30
N ILE A 114 6.41 -9.24 -12.25
CA ILE A 114 5.85 -9.21 -10.89
C ILE A 114 4.49 -8.49 -10.89
N ALA A 115 4.40 -7.33 -11.56
CA ALA A 115 3.15 -6.56 -11.62
C ALA A 115 2.02 -7.36 -12.27
N LEU A 116 2.28 -7.99 -13.41
CA LEU A 116 1.30 -8.81 -14.14
C LEU A 116 0.90 -10.06 -13.36
N ALA A 117 1.85 -10.66 -12.62
CA ALA A 117 1.57 -11.81 -11.77
C ALA A 117 0.70 -11.43 -10.56
N ALA A 118 0.89 -10.24 -9.99
CA ALA A 118 0.19 -9.79 -8.80
C ALA A 118 -1.18 -9.14 -9.08
N TYR A 119 -1.38 -8.57 -10.26
CA TYR A 119 -2.60 -7.88 -10.65
C TYR A 119 -3.68 -8.86 -11.08
N ALA A 120 -4.86 -8.81 -10.44
CA ALA A 120 -6.01 -9.66 -10.75
C ALA A 120 -6.99 -9.03 -11.75
N GLY A 121 -6.85 -7.72 -12.04
CA GLY A 121 -7.68 -7.04 -13.04
C GLY A 121 -7.37 -7.48 -14.47
N THR A 122 -8.17 -7.00 -15.40
CA THR A 122 -8.07 -7.33 -16.84
C THR A 122 -7.41 -6.24 -17.68
N GLU A 123 -7.13 -5.11 -17.07
CA GLU A 123 -6.61 -3.94 -17.77
C GLU A 123 -5.13 -4.08 -18.13
N LYS A 124 -4.74 -3.42 -19.22
CA LYS A 124 -3.37 -3.49 -19.73
C LYS A 124 -2.41 -2.71 -18.84
N LEU A 125 -1.22 -3.26 -18.66
CA LEU A 125 -0.08 -2.53 -18.13
C LEU A 125 0.40 -1.52 -19.19
N GLU A 126 0.39 -0.24 -18.86
CA GLU A 126 0.78 0.83 -19.77
C GLU A 126 2.24 1.23 -19.60
N ARG A 127 2.71 1.28 -18.36
CA ARG A 127 4.03 1.82 -18.06
C ARG A 127 4.63 1.21 -16.80
N VAL A 128 5.95 1.01 -16.82
CA VAL A 128 6.76 0.67 -15.65
C VAL A 128 7.85 1.73 -15.50
N THR A 129 7.88 2.40 -14.33
CA THR A 129 8.79 3.52 -14.04
C THR A 129 9.49 3.29 -12.72
N TYR A 130 10.79 3.53 -12.68
CA TYR A 130 11.59 3.50 -11.46
C TYR A 130 11.51 4.84 -10.72
N PHE A 131 11.40 4.78 -9.40
CA PHE A 131 11.43 5.92 -8.49
C PHE A 131 12.43 5.65 -7.37
N PRO A 132 13.47 6.46 -7.24
CA PRO A 132 14.36 6.39 -6.10
C PRO A 132 13.64 6.89 -4.82
N ALA A 133 14.15 6.50 -3.66
CA ALA A 133 13.55 6.76 -2.36
C ALA A 133 13.29 8.25 -2.07
N ASP A 134 14.16 9.14 -2.55
CA ASP A 134 14.07 10.60 -2.39
C ASP A 134 12.98 11.26 -3.24
N SER A 135 12.56 10.58 -4.30
CA SER A 135 11.48 11.02 -5.22
C SER A 135 10.32 10.04 -5.30
N ALA A 136 10.16 9.21 -4.26
CA ALA A 136 9.08 8.25 -4.18
C ALA A 136 7.70 8.93 -4.32
N PRO A 137 6.77 8.37 -5.12
CA PRO A 137 5.44 8.93 -5.30
C PRO A 137 4.67 9.06 -3.98
N GLY A 138 3.93 10.18 -3.82
CA GLY A 138 3.20 10.47 -2.59
C GLY A 138 2.14 9.43 -2.21
N ASP A 139 1.60 8.69 -3.17
CA ASP A 139 0.62 7.61 -2.95
C ASP A 139 1.27 6.30 -2.44
N LEU A 140 2.59 6.12 -2.61
CA LEU A 140 3.32 5.02 -1.97
C LEU A 140 3.47 5.24 -0.46
N ARG A 141 3.59 6.49 0.00
CA ARG A 141 3.76 6.89 1.42
C ARG A 141 4.96 6.25 2.14
N ARG A 142 5.98 5.85 1.39
CA ARG A 142 7.22 5.26 1.90
C ARG A 142 8.40 5.75 1.08
N PRO A 143 9.49 6.25 1.70
CA PRO A 143 10.71 6.65 1.01
C PRO A 143 11.58 5.41 0.75
N VAL A 144 11.23 4.64 -0.28
CA VAL A 144 11.97 3.44 -0.69
C VAL A 144 12.12 3.40 -2.20
N ASP A 145 13.26 2.89 -2.67
CA ASP A 145 13.50 2.64 -4.07
C ASP A 145 12.48 1.64 -4.60
N SER A 146 11.75 2.02 -5.64
CA SER A 146 10.61 1.25 -6.10
C SER A 146 10.32 1.38 -7.58
N TRP A 147 9.75 0.35 -8.14
CA TRP A 147 9.14 0.33 -9.46
C TRP A 147 7.64 0.57 -9.34
N GLN A 148 7.11 1.50 -10.11
CA GLN A 148 5.68 1.72 -10.27
C GLN A 148 5.23 1.09 -11.59
N ALA A 149 4.29 0.17 -11.51
CA ALA A 149 3.55 -0.37 -12.64
C ALA A 149 2.19 0.32 -12.71
N HIS A 150 1.91 1.02 -13.82
CA HIS A 150 0.67 1.77 -14.06
C HIS A 150 -0.21 1.02 -15.04
N PHE A 151 -1.45 0.72 -14.65
CA PHE A 151 -2.45 0.04 -15.46
C PHE A 151 -3.48 1.02 -16.04
N ALA A 152 -4.16 0.62 -17.12
CA ALA A 152 -5.10 1.47 -17.86
C ALA A 152 -6.33 1.92 -17.04
N ASP A 153 -6.73 1.16 -16.00
CA ASP A 153 -7.78 1.55 -15.04
C ASP A 153 -7.32 2.62 -14.03
N GLY A 154 -6.08 3.07 -14.16
CA GLY A 154 -5.45 4.00 -13.23
C GLY A 154 -4.89 3.34 -11.98
N THR A 155 -4.87 2.01 -11.87
CA THR A 155 -4.23 1.32 -10.75
C THR A 155 -2.72 1.45 -10.84
N ASN A 156 -2.08 1.81 -9.71
CA ASN A 156 -0.64 1.79 -9.53
C ASN A 156 -0.24 0.67 -8.60
N LEU A 157 0.69 -0.17 -9.01
CA LEU A 157 1.29 -1.21 -8.21
C LEU A 157 2.76 -0.87 -7.97
N TYR A 158 3.19 -0.89 -6.73
CA TYR A 158 4.55 -0.55 -6.30
C TYR A 158 5.31 -1.79 -5.86
N ILE A 159 6.52 -1.94 -6.40
CA ILE A 159 7.39 -3.09 -6.15
C ILE A 159 8.71 -2.56 -5.57
N ALA A 160 9.16 -3.14 -4.46
CA ALA A 160 10.44 -2.79 -3.87
C ALA A 160 11.60 -3.20 -4.80
N ASP A 161 12.50 -2.28 -5.08
CA ASP A 161 13.64 -2.53 -5.97
C ASP A 161 14.55 -3.67 -5.48
N THR A 162 14.90 -3.67 -4.20
CA THR A 162 15.85 -4.63 -3.63
C THR A 162 15.25 -6.00 -3.31
N THR A 163 13.94 -6.06 -3.05
CA THR A 163 13.30 -7.30 -2.56
C THR A 163 12.28 -7.92 -3.51
N GLY A 164 11.78 -7.16 -4.49
CA GLY A 164 10.72 -7.61 -5.39
C GLY A 164 9.35 -7.75 -4.72
N GLU A 165 9.20 -7.29 -3.47
CA GLU A 165 7.93 -7.35 -2.77
C GLU A 165 6.95 -6.31 -3.32
N VAL A 166 5.68 -6.68 -3.46
CA VAL A 166 4.60 -5.73 -3.74
C VAL A 166 4.31 -4.92 -2.48
N LEU A 167 4.76 -3.67 -2.48
CA LEU A 167 4.65 -2.73 -1.35
C LEU A 167 3.25 -2.19 -1.16
N ALA A 168 2.59 -1.85 -2.27
CA ALA A 168 1.26 -1.26 -2.28
C ALA A 168 0.59 -1.45 -3.63
N MET A 169 -0.74 -1.53 -3.62
CA MET A 169 -1.60 -1.35 -4.78
C MET A 169 -2.51 -0.16 -4.50
N ARG A 170 -2.63 0.76 -5.47
CA ARG A 170 -3.40 2.01 -5.33
C ARG A 170 -4.31 2.18 -6.51
N THR A 171 -5.60 2.08 -6.27
CA THR A 171 -6.63 2.33 -7.29
C THR A 171 -6.81 3.83 -7.53
N SER A 172 -7.47 4.20 -8.63
CA SER A 172 -7.87 5.60 -8.88
C SER A 172 -8.75 6.13 -7.75
N PHE A 173 -9.64 5.29 -7.21
CA PHE A 173 -10.50 5.64 -6.08
C PHE A 173 -9.73 5.97 -4.79
N TRP A 174 -8.65 5.23 -4.50
CA TRP A 174 -7.82 5.51 -3.32
C TRP A 174 -7.09 6.85 -3.40
N ARG A 175 -6.85 7.37 -4.62
CA ARG A 175 -6.15 8.63 -4.88
C ARG A 175 -7.07 9.85 -4.95
N ALA A 176 -8.37 9.65 -5.11
CA ALA A 176 -9.40 10.69 -5.15
C ALA A 176 -9.76 11.19 -3.73
#